data_82ef2aecbdec9e7651f5d0345c160629
#
_entry.id   82ef2aecbdec9e7651f5d0345c160629
#
_cell.length_a   1.000
_cell.length_b   1.000
_cell.length_c   1.000
_cell.angle_alpha   90.00
_cell.angle_beta   90.00
_cell.angle_gamma   90.00
#
_symmetry.space_group_name_H-M   'P 1'
#
loop_
_entity.id
_entity.type
_entity.pdbx_description
1 polymer ?
#
loop_
_entity_poly.entity_id
_entity_poly.type
_entity_poly.pdbx_seq_one_letter_code
_entity_poly.pdbx_strand_id
1 'polypeptide(L)'
;MCIRDRARALISNPRILLLDEPLSNLDAHLRDEMRDLIVTIQQKLKVTTIFVTHDQEEAVLLADKIALIFDGELQNFTSPKNYYEKPKNIKAAKFFGGVNFINAKKDNHNLSTSIGTVHYKCENYTDLNEDNIITIRPENIKLSKNNDFNDNSFKGLIKSVIFSGTHTRYKIIVNDLELECSLQSVGLQDIKTDDTIYVHLPSDKIWAMNE
;
A
#
# COMPACT_ATOMS: atom_id res chain seq x y z
N MET A 1 -16.67 -17.60 -15.07
CA MET A 1 -16.02 -18.77 -15.76
C MET A 1 -16.41 -20.05 -15.04
N CYS A 2 -16.88 -21.10 -15.76
CA CYS A 2 -17.37 -22.34 -15.15
C CYS A 2 -16.19 -23.20 -14.68
N ILE A 3 -16.37 -23.98 -13.59
CA ILE A 3 -15.37 -24.97 -13.08
C ILE A 3 -14.90 -25.91 -14.21
N ARG A 4 -15.83 -26.32 -15.07
CA ARG A 4 -15.55 -27.16 -16.25
C ARG A 4 -14.58 -26.53 -17.23
N ASP A 5 -14.66 -25.21 -17.46
CA ASP A 5 -13.81 -24.51 -18.42
C ASP A 5 -12.38 -24.36 -17.87
N ARG A 6 -12.24 -24.17 -16.55
CA ARG A 6 -10.94 -24.17 -15.87
C ARG A 6 -10.27 -25.54 -15.95
N ALA A 7 -11.03 -26.62 -15.67
CA ALA A 7 -10.52 -27.99 -15.78
C ALA A 7 -10.06 -28.31 -17.23
N ARG A 8 -10.82 -27.87 -18.24
CA ARG A 8 -10.49 -28.06 -19.64
C ARG A 8 -9.19 -27.40 -20.05
N ALA A 9 -8.92 -26.17 -19.54
CA ALA A 9 -7.68 -25.45 -19.81
C ALA A 9 -6.43 -26.15 -19.25
N LEU A 10 -6.58 -26.93 -18.17
CA LEU A 10 -5.47 -27.63 -17.51
C LEU A 10 -5.21 -29.03 -18.08
N ILE A 11 -6.23 -29.72 -18.62
CA ILE A 11 -6.12 -31.09 -19.15
C ILE A 11 -5.11 -31.18 -20.30
N SER A 12 -4.95 -30.12 -21.08
CA SER A 12 -4.01 -30.06 -22.21
C SER A 12 -2.53 -29.92 -21.80
N ASN A 13 -2.24 -29.86 -20.48
CA ASN A 13 -0.90 -29.63 -19.94
C ASN A 13 -0.19 -28.42 -20.58
N PRO A 14 -0.78 -27.21 -20.52
CA PRO A 14 -0.30 -26.04 -21.23
C PRO A 14 1.02 -25.55 -20.64
N ARG A 15 1.87 -24.94 -21.48
CA ARG A 15 3.09 -24.24 -21.03
C ARG A 15 2.78 -22.85 -20.43
N ILE A 16 1.68 -22.26 -20.85
CA ILE A 16 1.21 -20.95 -20.38
C ILE A 16 -0.29 -21.04 -20.12
N LEU A 17 -0.72 -20.55 -18.98
CA LEU A 17 -2.13 -20.43 -18.59
C LEU A 17 -2.53 -18.95 -18.58
N LEU A 18 -3.58 -18.62 -19.31
CA LEU A 18 -4.15 -17.26 -19.36
C LEU A 18 -5.47 -17.26 -18.57
N LEU A 19 -5.57 -16.41 -17.57
CA LEU A 19 -6.76 -16.23 -16.73
C LEU A 19 -7.18 -14.77 -16.79
N ASP A 20 -8.33 -14.52 -17.40
CA ASP A 20 -8.93 -13.19 -17.53
C ASP A 20 -10.07 -13.06 -16.53
N GLU A 21 -9.89 -12.20 -15.52
CA GLU A 21 -10.82 -11.95 -14.41
C GLU A 21 -11.50 -13.22 -13.85
N PRO A 22 -10.75 -14.27 -13.49
CA PRO A 22 -11.33 -15.57 -13.19
C PRO A 22 -12.12 -15.61 -11.89
N LEU A 23 -12.00 -14.62 -11.01
CA LEU A 23 -12.65 -14.55 -9.70
C LEU A 23 -13.71 -13.44 -9.59
N SER A 24 -13.91 -12.62 -10.63
CA SER A 24 -14.78 -11.44 -10.61
C SER A 24 -16.24 -11.70 -10.27
N ASN A 25 -16.77 -12.90 -10.58
CA ASN A 25 -18.18 -13.28 -10.36
C ASN A 25 -18.39 -14.16 -9.13
N LEU A 26 -17.44 -14.22 -8.20
CA LEU A 26 -17.52 -15.02 -6.99
C LEU A 26 -17.82 -14.13 -5.78
N ASP A 27 -18.59 -14.68 -4.83
CA ASP A 27 -18.70 -14.07 -3.50
C ASP A 27 -17.37 -14.13 -2.74
N ALA A 28 -17.25 -13.37 -1.64
CA ALA A 28 -15.98 -13.21 -0.92
C ALA A 28 -15.41 -14.55 -0.42
N HIS A 29 -16.26 -15.43 0.13
CA HIS A 29 -15.82 -16.73 0.68
C HIS A 29 -15.28 -17.65 -0.43
N LEU A 30 -16.04 -17.80 -1.52
CA LEU A 30 -15.62 -18.60 -2.66
C LEU A 30 -14.38 -18.02 -3.36
N ARG A 31 -14.20 -16.70 -3.32
CA ARG A 31 -13.02 -16.03 -3.89
C ARG A 31 -11.76 -16.45 -3.16
N ASP A 32 -11.78 -16.48 -1.82
CA ASP A 32 -10.63 -16.89 -1.00
C ASP A 32 -10.27 -18.37 -1.25
N GLU A 33 -11.27 -19.28 -1.24
CA GLU A 33 -11.03 -20.70 -1.55
C GLU A 33 -10.43 -20.90 -2.95
N MET A 34 -10.90 -20.12 -3.92
CA MET A 34 -10.41 -20.21 -5.30
C MET A 34 -9.01 -19.62 -5.48
N ARG A 35 -8.64 -18.57 -4.72
CA ARG A 35 -7.27 -18.07 -4.67
C ARG A 35 -6.30 -19.15 -4.20
N ASP A 36 -6.62 -19.81 -3.08
CA ASP A 36 -5.79 -20.89 -2.52
C ASP A 36 -5.65 -22.06 -3.50
N LEU A 37 -6.74 -22.40 -4.19
CA LEU A 37 -6.71 -23.45 -5.21
C LEU A 37 -5.82 -23.07 -6.39
N ILE A 38 -5.88 -21.82 -6.88
CA ILE A 38 -5.02 -21.34 -7.98
C ILE A 38 -3.56 -21.42 -7.58
N VAL A 39 -3.18 -20.92 -6.39
CA VAL A 39 -1.82 -21.01 -5.87
C VAL A 39 -1.35 -22.47 -5.80
N THR A 40 -2.19 -23.36 -5.28
CA THR A 40 -1.88 -24.81 -5.18
C THR A 40 -1.62 -25.42 -6.56
N ILE A 41 -2.45 -25.09 -7.54
CA ILE A 41 -2.32 -25.60 -8.91
C ILE A 41 -1.04 -25.07 -9.57
N GLN A 42 -0.77 -23.77 -9.43
CA GLN A 42 0.45 -23.17 -9.97
C GLN A 42 1.72 -23.84 -9.42
N GLN A 43 1.76 -24.03 -8.09
CA GLN A 43 2.90 -24.69 -7.43
C GLN A 43 3.08 -26.15 -7.88
N LYS A 44 1.99 -26.91 -8.04
CA LYS A 44 2.03 -28.32 -8.47
C LYS A 44 2.42 -28.48 -9.94
N LEU A 45 1.86 -27.64 -10.81
CA LEU A 45 2.04 -27.78 -12.26
C LEU A 45 3.24 -26.98 -12.77
N LYS A 46 3.76 -26.01 -11.99
CA LYS A 46 4.84 -25.10 -12.38
C LYS A 46 4.58 -24.43 -13.73
N VAL A 47 3.33 -24.13 -14.04
CA VAL A 47 2.90 -23.51 -15.28
C VAL A 47 3.04 -21.99 -15.17
N THR A 48 3.61 -21.36 -16.18
CA THR A 48 3.63 -19.90 -16.29
C THR A 48 2.19 -19.40 -16.45
N THR A 49 1.75 -18.53 -15.55
CA THR A 49 0.39 -18.01 -15.54
C THR A 49 0.37 -16.51 -15.75
N ILE A 50 -0.44 -16.03 -16.68
CA ILE A 50 -0.79 -14.63 -16.85
C ILE A 50 -2.20 -14.46 -16.29
N PHE A 51 -2.33 -13.63 -15.25
CA PHE A 51 -3.56 -13.41 -14.52
C PHE A 51 -3.97 -11.95 -14.70
N VAL A 52 -5.12 -11.70 -15.31
CA VAL A 52 -5.68 -10.35 -15.48
C VAL A 52 -6.72 -10.12 -14.40
N THR A 53 -6.58 -9.05 -13.63
CA THR A 53 -7.53 -8.65 -12.60
C THR A 53 -7.50 -7.14 -12.39
N HIS A 54 -8.61 -6.58 -11.93
CA HIS A 54 -8.70 -5.21 -11.40
C HIS A 54 -8.67 -5.19 -9.86
N ASP A 55 -8.60 -6.35 -9.22
CA ASP A 55 -8.54 -6.49 -7.76
C ASP A 55 -7.09 -6.46 -7.29
N GLN A 56 -6.75 -5.43 -6.48
CA GLN A 56 -5.39 -5.26 -5.96
C GLN A 56 -4.96 -6.41 -5.03
N GLU A 57 -5.91 -6.98 -4.27
CA GLU A 57 -5.62 -8.06 -3.33
C GLU A 57 -5.27 -9.35 -4.07
N GLU A 58 -6.01 -9.67 -5.15
CA GLU A 58 -5.67 -10.78 -6.04
C GLU A 58 -4.28 -10.60 -6.66
N ALA A 59 -3.98 -9.39 -7.16
CA ALA A 59 -2.67 -9.11 -7.75
C ALA A 59 -1.53 -9.28 -6.75
N VAL A 60 -1.71 -8.83 -5.49
CA VAL A 60 -0.69 -8.94 -4.44
C VAL A 60 -0.48 -10.38 -3.99
N LEU A 61 -1.57 -11.16 -3.85
CA LEU A 61 -1.51 -12.50 -3.30
C LEU A 61 -1.06 -13.57 -4.32
N LEU A 62 -1.38 -13.38 -5.61
CA LEU A 62 -1.19 -14.41 -6.62
C LEU A 62 0.05 -14.20 -7.50
N ALA A 63 0.59 -12.99 -7.60
CA ALA A 63 1.60 -12.68 -8.58
C ALA A 63 3.01 -12.64 -8.01
N ASP A 64 3.98 -13.21 -8.75
CA ASP A 64 5.42 -12.95 -8.53
C ASP A 64 5.81 -11.55 -9.03
N LYS A 65 5.16 -11.11 -10.13
CA LYS A 65 5.34 -9.79 -10.75
C LYS A 65 4.01 -9.25 -11.25
N ILE A 66 3.84 -7.95 -11.14
CA ILE A 66 2.64 -7.22 -11.59
C ILE A 66 3.03 -6.26 -12.71
N ALA A 67 2.28 -6.31 -13.83
CA ALA A 67 2.27 -5.29 -14.85
C ALA A 67 1.06 -4.38 -14.59
N LEU A 68 1.30 -3.18 -14.04
CA LEU A 68 0.23 -2.22 -13.78
C LEU A 68 0.01 -1.34 -15.01
N ILE A 69 -1.21 -1.35 -15.53
CA ILE A 69 -1.59 -0.64 -16.75
C ILE A 69 -2.70 0.35 -16.41
N PHE A 70 -2.51 1.63 -16.75
CA PHE A 70 -3.52 2.67 -16.71
C PHE A 70 -3.62 3.35 -18.08
N ASP A 71 -4.81 3.56 -18.57
CA ASP A 71 -5.10 4.24 -19.84
C ASP A 71 -4.34 3.60 -21.03
N GLY A 72 -4.13 2.28 -21.01
CA GLY A 72 -3.39 1.54 -22.02
C GLY A 72 -1.85 1.60 -21.89
N GLU A 73 -1.34 2.35 -20.92
CA GLU A 73 0.10 2.53 -20.71
C GLU A 73 0.61 1.71 -19.51
N LEU A 74 1.72 1.00 -19.73
CA LEU A 74 2.42 0.27 -18.67
C LEU A 74 3.09 1.25 -17.71
N GLN A 75 2.61 1.28 -16.47
CA GLN A 75 3.17 2.14 -15.43
C GLN A 75 4.48 1.59 -14.85
N ASN A 76 4.50 0.30 -14.61
CA ASN A 76 5.67 -0.42 -14.10
C ASN A 76 5.47 -1.94 -14.25
N PHE A 77 6.56 -2.71 -14.11
CA PHE A 77 6.56 -4.17 -14.05
C PHE A 77 7.51 -4.63 -12.96
N THR A 78 6.97 -4.93 -11.78
CA THR A 78 7.78 -5.24 -10.59
C THR A 78 7.04 -6.19 -9.64
N SER A 79 7.69 -6.56 -8.52
CA SER A 79 7.05 -7.39 -7.50
C SER A 79 5.95 -6.64 -6.76
N PRO A 80 4.94 -7.36 -6.19
CA PRO A 80 3.92 -6.76 -5.34
C PRO A 80 4.50 -5.91 -4.20
N LYS A 81 5.53 -6.42 -3.53
CA LYS A 81 6.23 -5.71 -2.45
C LYS A 81 6.77 -4.35 -2.90
N ASN A 82 7.40 -4.29 -4.07
CA ASN A 82 7.94 -3.04 -4.60
C ASN A 82 6.84 -2.03 -4.94
N TYR A 83 5.70 -2.48 -5.46
CA TYR A 83 4.55 -1.58 -5.67
C TYR A 83 4.03 -1.00 -4.37
N TYR A 84 4.04 -1.79 -3.31
CA TYR A 84 3.58 -1.37 -2.00
C TYR A 84 4.55 -0.41 -1.31
N GLU A 85 5.83 -0.75 -1.26
CA GLU A 85 6.85 -0.01 -0.52
C GLU A 85 7.45 1.16 -1.32
N LYS A 86 7.62 0.98 -2.64
CA LYS A 86 8.34 1.91 -3.53
C LYS A 86 7.54 2.21 -4.81
N PRO A 87 6.33 2.75 -4.69
CA PRO A 87 5.49 3.06 -5.87
C PRO A 87 6.19 4.09 -6.76
N LYS A 88 6.06 3.92 -8.09
CA LYS A 88 6.67 4.81 -9.07
C LYS A 88 5.96 6.18 -9.14
N ASN A 89 4.66 6.21 -8.90
CA ASN A 89 3.84 7.42 -8.98
C ASN A 89 2.61 7.32 -8.05
N ILE A 90 1.89 8.44 -7.90
CA ILE A 90 0.70 8.53 -7.05
C ILE A 90 -0.41 7.56 -7.49
N LYS A 91 -0.62 7.37 -8.80
CA LYS A 91 -1.66 6.46 -9.31
C LYS A 91 -1.39 5.03 -8.82
N ALA A 92 -0.14 4.56 -8.94
CA ALA A 92 0.29 3.26 -8.45
C ALA A 92 0.19 3.17 -6.92
N ALA A 93 0.65 4.20 -6.18
CA ALA A 93 0.53 4.25 -4.74
C ALA A 93 -0.92 4.14 -4.25
N LYS A 94 -1.84 4.90 -4.86
CA LYS A 94 -3.27 4.88 -4.54
C LYS A 94 -3.91 3.53 -4.86
N PHE A 95 -3.57 2.93 -6.00
CA PHE A 95 -4.09 1.61 -6.37
C PHE A 95 -3.74 0.55 -5.32
N PHE A 96 -2.54 0.61 -4.74
CA PHE A 96 -2.12 -0.28 -3.66
C PHE A 96 -2.39 0.31 -2.25
N GLY A 97 -3.47 1.07 -2.07
CA GLY A 97 -3.97 1.51 -0.77
C GLY A 97 -3.19 2.66 -0.12
N GLY A 98 -2.40 3.41 -0.89
CA GLY A 98 -1.78 4.65 -0.39
C GLY A 98 -2.81 5.74 -0.17
N VAL A 99 -2.80 6.39 1.00
CA VAL A 99 -3.73 7.46 1.36
C VAL A 99 -3.02 8.71 1.88
N ASN A 100 -1.82 8.59 2.45
CA ASN A 100 -1.05 9.71 2.95
C ASN A 100 -0.10 10.21 1.87
N PHE A 101 -0.39 11.38 1.30
CA PHE A 101 0.45 12.06 0.30
C PHE A 101 0.72 13.47 0.78
N ILE A 102 1.99 13.86 0.85
CA ILE A 102 2.45 15.14 1.37
C ILE A 102 3.38 15.76 0.33
N ASN A 103 3.07 16.98 -0.11
CA ASN A 103 3.97 17.72 -0.99
C ASN A 103 5.26 18.06 -0.23
N ALA A 104 6.39 17.87 -0.87
CA ALA A 104 7.70 18.01 -0.28
C ALA A 104 8.69 18.68 -1.24
N LYS A 105 9.52 19.57 -0.70
CA LYS A 105 10.63 20.16 -1.43
C LYS A 105 11.96 19.64 -0.91
N LYS A 106 12.89 19.40 -1.81
CA LYS A 106 14.24 18.94 -1.46
C LYS A 106 14.98 20.02 -0.69
N ASP A 107 15.54 19.68 0.46
CA ASP A 107 16.28 20.60 1.34
C ASP A 107 17.43 19.88 2.07
N ASN A 108 18.67 20.07 1.61
CA ASN A 108 19.91 19.63 2.29
C ASN A 108 19.85 18.24 2.95
N HIS A 109 19.52 17.20 2.22
CA HIS A 109 19.31 15.81 2.68
C HIS A 109 18.01 15.55 3.48
N ASN A 110 17.16 16.58 3.60
CA ASN A 110 15.83 16.47 4.19
C ASN A 110 14.77 16.85 3.16
N LEU A 111 13.51 16.78 3.56
CA LEU A 111 12.37 17.21 2.77
C LEU A 111 11.57 18.24 3.57
N SER A 112 11.42 19.44 3.01
CA SER A 112 10.56 20.48 3.58
C SER A 112 9.12 20.24 3.15
N THR A 113 8.20 20.21 4.11
CA THR A 113 6.78 19.92 3.88
C THR A 113 5.88 20.88 4.65
N SER A 114 4.56 20.85 4.39
CA SER A 114 3.57 21.63 5.14
C SER A 114 3.46 21.24 6.62
N ILE A 115 3.86 20.04 7.00
CA ILE A 115 3.86 19.59 8.40
C ILE A 115 5.19 19.88 9.12
N GLY A 116 6.22 20.32 8.40
CA GLY A 116 7.57 20.61 8.90
C GLY A 116 8.66 19.91 8.10
N THR A 117 9.86 19.94 8.61
CA THR A 117 11.01 19.25 8.00
C THR A 117 10.95 17.75 8.30
N VAL A 118 11.04 16.94 7.25
CA VAL A 118 11.04 15.49 7.33
C VAL A 118 12.46 14.98 7.04
N HIS A 119 13.04 14.27 8.01
CA HIS A 119 14.30 13.56 7.82
C HIS A 119 14.05 12.33 6.95
N TYR A 120 14.69 12.31 5.77
CA TYR A 120 14.47 11.29 4.76
C TYR A 120 15.73 10.44 4.57
N LYS A 121 15.59 9.13 4.74
CA LYS A 121 16.70 8.18 4.67
C LYS A 121 16.42 7.07 3.65
N CYS A 122 16.15 7.42 2.41
CA CYS A 122 15.98 6.44 1.35
C CYS A 122 17.02 6.59 0.24
N GLU A 123 17.29 5.49 -0.42
CA GLU A 123 18.29 5.38 -1.48
C GLU A 123 18.02 6.26 -2.71
N ASN A 124 16.75 6.61 -2.95
CA ASN A 124 16.36 7.41 -4.11
C ASN A 124 16.43 8.94 -3.89
N TYR A 125 17.01 9.42 -2.79
CA TYR A 125 17.10 10.85 -2.52
C TYR A 125 17.82 11.63 -3.66
N THR A 126 18.84 11.03 -4.25
CA THR A 126 19.60 11.64 -5.35
C THR A 126 18.77 11.83 -6.62
N ASP A 127 17.78 10.96 -6.83
CA ASP A 127 16.93 10.91 -8.04
C ASP A 127 15.70 11.82 -7.93
N LEU A 128 15.51 12.44 -6.76
CA LEU A 128 14.40 13.36 -6.51
C LEU A 128 14.62 14.71 -7.18
N ASN A 129 13.54 15.26 -7.73
CA ASN A 129 13.47 16.62 -8.26
C ASN A 129 13.47 17.65 -7.12
N GLU A 130 13.30 18.93 -7.45
CA GLU A 130 13.08 19.98 -6.46
C GLU A 130 11.72 19.82 -5.77
N ASP A 131 10.67 19.60 -6.55
CA ASP A 131 9.30 19.33 -6.06
C ASP A 131 8.99 17.82 -6.13
N ASN A 132 8.48 17.29 -5.04
CA ASN A 132 8.23 15.86 -4.87
C ASN A 132 6.96 15.63 -4.04
N ILE A 133 6.51 14.39 -4.04
CA ILE A 133 5.44 13.93 -3.17
C ILE A 133 5.96 12.77 -2.33
N ILE A 134 5.86 12.89 -1.01
CA ILE A 134 6.13 11.78 -0.10
C ILE A 134 4.86 11.04 0.24
N THR A 135 5.01 9.74 0.45
CA THR A 135 3.95 8.87 0.94
C THR A 135 4.45 8.01 2.09
N ILE A 136 3.55 7.72 3.02
CA ILE A 136 3.77 6.75 4.09
C ILE A 136 2.51 5.93 4.28
N ARG A 137 2.69 4.63 4.49
CA ARG A 137 1.56 3.74 4.72
C ARG A 137 0.93 3.99 6.09
N PRO A 138 -0.42 3.93 6.21
CA PRO A 138 -1.12 4.18 7.48
C PRO A 138 -0.62 3.34 8.66
N GLU A 139 -0.28 2.08 8.40
CA GLU A 139 0.23 1.15 9.41
C GLU A 139 1.68 1.40 9.84
N ASN A 140 2.41 2.22 9.10
CA ASN A 140 3.78 2.61 9.44
C ASN A 140 3.85 3.88 10.31
N ILE A 141 2.76 4.64 10.38
CA ILE A 141 2.66 5.80 11.27
C ILE A 141 2.52 5.32 12.71
N LYS A 142 3.28 5.95 13.62
CA LYS A 142 3.20 5.66 15.05
C LYS A 142 2.59 6.84 15.78
N LEU A 143 1.82 6.54 16.83
CA LEU A 143 1.15 7.54 17.66
C LEU A 143 1.63 7.40 19.11
N SER A 144 1.84 8.53 19.79
CA SER A 144 2.10 8.56 21.23
C SER A 144 1.46 9.81 21.87
N LYS A 145 1.01 9.69 23.12
CA LYS A 145 0.56 10.84 23.91
C LYS A 145 1.73 11.71 24.39
N ASN A 146 2.92 11.13 24.44
CA ASN A 146 4.16 11.81 24.81
C ASN A 146 5.05 11.98 23.59
N ASN A 147 5.97 12.97 23.61
CA ASN A 147 6.96 13.12 22.56
C ASN A 147 8.14 12.16 22.78
N ASP A 148 7.90 10.89 22.51
CA ASP A 148 8.86 9.79 22.74
C ASP A 148 9.76 9.55 21.50
N PHE A 149 9.59 10.32 20.43
CA PHE A 149 10.28 10.12 19.17
C PHE A 149 11.36 11.20 18.96
N ASN A 150 12.52 10.78 18.44
CA ASN A 150 13.67 11.65 18.26
C ASN A 150 13.66 12.45 16.96
N ASP A 151 12.95 11.94 15.92
CA ASP A 151 12.88 12.57 14.59
C ASP A 151 11.46 12.44 14.03
N ASN A 152 11.14 13.19 13.00
CA ASN A 152 9.88 13.15 12.26
C ASN A 152 8.64 13.03 13.16
N SER A 153 8.67 13.73 14.28
CA SER A 153 7.58 13.76 15.27
C SER A 153 6.84 15.09 15.16
N PHE A 154 5.55 15.02 14.89
CA PHE A 154 4.68 16.17 14.67
C PHE A 154 3.50 16.14 15.61
N LYS A 155 3.13 17.31 16.17
CA LYS A 155 1.95 17.42 17.01
C LYS A 155 0.69 17.44 16.16
N GLY A 156 -0.28 16.58 16.47
CA GLY A 156 -1.52 16.44 15.71
C GLY A 156 -2.73 16.35 16.62
N LEU A 157 -3.91 16.62 16.05
CA LEU A 157 -5.20 16.50 16.68
C LEU A 157 -5.97 15.31 16.08
N ILE A 158 -6.47 14.41 16.91
CA ILE A 158 -7.33 13.29 16.46
C ILE A 158 -8.69 13.83 16.02
N LYS A 159 -8.99 13.70 14.73
CA LYS A 159 -10.27 14.10 14.13
C LYS A 159 -11.32 13.01 14.24
N SER A 160 -10.92 11.75 14.06
CA SER A 160 -11.82 10.60 14.19
C SER A 160 -11.07 9.32 14.55
N VAL A 161 -11.77 8.42 15.24
CA VAL A 161 -11.32 7.08 15.62
C VAL A 161 -12.35 6.08 15.12
N ILE A 162 -11.94 5.14 14.26
CA ILE A 162 -12.84 4.14 13.66
C ILE A 162 -12.29 2.75 13.97
N PHE A 163 -13.00 2.02 14.80
CA PHE A 163 -12.69 0.62 15.10
C PHE A 163 -13.16 -0.29 13.96
N SER A 164 -12.27 -1.15 13.45
CA SER A 164 -12.53 -2.08 12.35
C SER A 164 -12.19 -3.53 12.73
N GLY A 165 -12.41 -3.91 13.99
CA GLY A 165 -12.07 -5.24 14.49
C GLY A 165 -10.58 -5.38 14.82
N THR A 166 -9.81 -5.95 13.93
CA THR A 166 -8.36 -6.18 14.13
C THR A 166 -7.54 -4.90 14.14
N HIS A 167 -8.04 -3.83 13.52
CA HIS A 167 -7.35 -2.56 13.42
C HIS A 167 -8.27 -1.40 13.83
N THR A 168 -7.65 -0.33 14.32
CA THR A 168 -8.30 0.95 14.56
C THR A 168 -7.66 2.00 13.65
N ARG A 169 -8.50 2.69 12.86
CA ARG A 169 -8.08 3.78 11.99
C ARG A 169 -8.28 5.12 12.67
N TYR A 170 -7.27 5.96 12.58
CA TYR A 170 -7.24 7.31 13.10
C TYR A 170 -7.08 8.30 11.95
N LYS A 171 -7.92 9.32 11.90
CA LYS A 171 -7.70 10.50 11.08
C LYS A 171 -7.15 11.61 11.97
N ILE A 172 -6.04 12.19 11.55
CA ILE A 172 -5.25 13.09 12.38
C ILE A 172 -4.97 14.35 11.57
N ILE A 173 -5.20 15.50 12.14
CA ILE A 173 -4.83 16.78 11.55
C ILE A 173 -3.47 17.20 12.13
N VAL A 174 -2.49 17.34 11.25
CA VAL A 174 -1.17 17.87 11.57
C VAL A 174 -0.98 19.15 10.76
N ASN A 175 -0.95 20.29 11.39
CA ASN A 175 -1.15 21.59 10.75
C ASN A 175 -2.36 21.50 9.82
N ASP A 176 -2.54 21.91 8.71
CA ASP A 176 -3.75 21.81 7.87
C ASP A 176 -3.85 20.51 7.06
N LEU A 177 -2.99 19.53 7.32
CA LEU A 177 -2.95 18.27 6.59
C LEU A 177 -3.63 17.12 7.36
N GLU A 178 -4.55 16.41 6.69
CA GLU A 178 -5.15 15.18 7.22
C GLU A 178 -4.25 13.98 6.90
N LEU A 179 -3.84 13.24 7.94
CA LEU A 179 -3.13 11.97 7.84
C LEU A 179 -4.01 10.84 8.37
N GLU A 180 -3.90 9.68 7.75
CA GLU A 180 -4.55 8.45 8.20
C GLU A 180 -3.51 7.49 8.79
N CYS A 181 -3.79 7.00 10.01
CA CYS A 181 -2.98 6.00 10.69
C CYS A 181 -3.84 4.78 10.99
N SER A 182 -3.26 3.58 10.86
CA SER A 182 -3.94 2.30 11.15
C SER A 182 -3.10 1.49 12.13
N LEU A 183 -3.61 1.26 13.33
CA LEU A 183 -2.92 0.49 14.37
C LEU A 183 -3.69 -0.79 14.67
N GLN A 184 -2.97 -1.83 15.09
CA GLN A 184 -3.63 -3.04 15.62
C GLN A 184 -4.43 -2.69 16.86
N SER A 185 -5.66 -3.21 16.96
CA SER A 185 -6.58 -2.88 18.07
C SER A 185 -6.16 -3.48 19.41
N VAL A 186 -5.21 -4.42 19.42
CA VAL A 186 -4.70 -5.06 20.65
C VAL A 186 -3.57 -4.21 21.22
N GLY A 187 -3.68 -3.86 22.52
CA GLY A 187 -2.65 -3.08 23.23
C GLY A 187 -2.63 -1.59 22.90
N LEU A 188 -3.72 -1.07 22.32
CA LEU A 188 -3.84 0.35 22.01
C LEU A 188 -3.81 1.23 23.26
N GLN A 189 -3.11 2.36 23.15
CA GLN A 189 -3.31 3.50 24.05
C GLN A 189 -4.77 3.98 23.95
N ASP A 190 -5.33 4.46 25.05
CA ASP A 190 -6.69 5.08 25.07
C ASP A 190 -6.65 6.45 24.38
N ILE A 191 -6.61 6.42 23.02
CA ILE A 191 -6.61 7.60 22.16
C ILE A 191 -8.05 7.84 21.68
N LYS A 192 -8.55 9.06 21.92
CA LYS A 192 -9.92 9.48 21.59
C LYS A 192 -9.92 10.63 20.60
N THR A 193 -11.09 10.88 20.03
CA THR A 193 -11.34 12.10 19.25
C THR A 193 -11.05 13.33 20.12
N ASP A 194 -10.48 14.35 19.51
CA ASP A 194 -10.02 15.61 20.12
C ASP A 194 -8.78 15.48 21.01
N ASP A 195 -8.20 14.27 21.16
CA ASP A 195 -6.90 14.14 21.81
C ASP A 195 -5.80 14.79 20.98
N THR A 196 -4.91 15.50 21.65
CA THR A 196 -3.65 15.96 21.09
C THR A 196 -2.60 14.87 21.27
N ILE A 197 -1.94 14.50 20.17
CA ILE A 197 -0.96 13.41 20.15
C ILE A 197 0.29 13.81 19.34
N TYR A 198 1.32 13.00 19.47
CA TYR A 198 2.49 13.05 18.59
C TYR A 198 2.39 11.95 17.53
N VAL A 199 2.55 12.38 16.27
CA VAL A 199 2.53 11.53 15.07
C VAL A 199 3.96 11.38 14.60
N HIS A 200 4.47 10.17 14.59
CA HIS A 200 5.81 9.87 14.13
C HIS A 200 5.78 9.18 12.77
N LEU A 201 6.54 9.73 11.83
CA LEU A 201 6.75 9.20 10.48
C LEU A 201 8.16 8.60 10.40
N PRO A 202 8.35 7.28 10.61
CA PRO A 202 9.66 6.64 10.56
C PRO A 202 10.37 6.91 9.23
N SER A 203 11.60 7.42 9.29
CA SER A 203 12.34 7.89 8.11
C SER A 203 12.62 6.80 7.09
N ASP A 204 12.69 5.52 7.51
CA ASP A 204 12.86 4.34 6.67
C ASP A 204 11.56 3.82 6.04
N LYS A 205 10.41 4.38 6.42
CA LYS A 205 9.07 4.01 5.92
C LYS A 205 8.45 5.07 5.01
N ILE A 206 9.10 6.19 4.87
CA ILE A 206 8.69 7.25 3.94
C ILE A 206 9.24 6.92 2.56
N TRP A 207 8.43 7.07 1.54
CA TRP A 207 8.86 6.96 0.15
C TRP A 207 8.54 8.25 -0.60
N ALA A 208 9.52 8.79 -1.30
CA ALA A 208 9.37 10.00 -2.11
C ALA A 208 9.30 9.64 -3.61
N MET A 209 8.45 10.36 -4.30
CA MET A 209 8.23 10.26 -5.75
C MET A 209 8.33 11.64 -6.37
N ASN A 210 8.84 11.73 -7.59
CA ASN A 210 8.76 12.95 -8.38
C ASN A 210 7.30 13.28 -8.69
N GLU A 211 6.96 14.56 -8.67
CA GLU A 211 5.64 15.04 -9.05
C GLU A 211 5.37 14.87 -10.55
#